data_dbc884f05ae5049955e27815b7df070f
#
_entry.id   dbc884f05ae5049955e27815b7df070f
#
_cell.length_a   1.000
_cell.length_b   1.000
_cell.length_c   1.000
_cell.angle_alpha   90.00
_cell.angle_beta   90.00
_cell.angle_gamma   90.00
#
_symmetry.space_group_name_H-M   'P 1'
#
loop_
_entity.id
_entity.type
_entity.pdbx_description
1 polymer ?
#
loop_
_entity_poly.entity_id
_entity_poly.type
_entity_poly.pdbx_seq_one_letter_code
_entity_poly.pdbx_strand_id
1 'polypeptide(L)'
;ASDVYKRQENNIVYLRELLDSDSFKNHKSRLAFAVGKDIGGQVVVTDIAKMPHLLIAGATGSGKSVCINTLIMSIIFKSDPKDVKMIMVDPKVVELSVYNGIPHLLIPVVTDPKKASGALNWAVAEMTDRYKKFADCNVRDLKGYNEKIDKLADIPDDKKPKKLPQIVIIIDELADLMMVAPGEVEDSICRLAQLARAAGIHLVIATQRPSVNVITGLIKANVPSVSYTHLTLPTN
;
A
#
# COMPACT_ATOMS: atom_id res chain seq x y z
N ALA A 1 19.51 11.69 42.50
CA ALA A 1 18.65 11.45 41.34
C ALA A 1 19.29 12.07 40.12
N SER A 2 20.40 11.54 39.68
CA SER A 2 21.07 11.98 38.45
C SER A 2 21.21 10.80 37.54
N ASP A 3 20.73 11.01 36.32
CA ASP A 3 21.26 10.48 35.11
C ASP A 3 21.17 8.98 34.84
N VAL A 4 20.02 8.52 34.43
CA VAL A 4 19.98 7.41 33.53
C VAL A 4 19.33 7.86 32.19
N TYR A 5 19.80 8.93 31.59
CA TYR A 5 19.81 9.07 30.16
C TYR A 5 20.95 8.17 29.63
N LYS A 6 20.73 6.86 29.62
CA LYS A 6 21.54 6.00 28.77
C LYS A 6 21.38 6.55 27.37
N ARG A 7 22.49 7.05 26.77
CA ARG A 7 22.58 7.28 25.34
C ARG A 7 22.07 5.99 24.68
N GLN A 8 20.89 6.04 24.07
CA GLN A 8 20.43 4.94 23.24
C GLN A 8 21.44 4.89 22.08
N GLU A 9 22.21 3.83 22.02
CA GLU A 9 23.01 3.55 20.83
C GLU A 9 22.01 3.36 19.70
N ASN A 10 22.12 4.18 18.65
CA ASN A 10 21.31 4.05 17.48
C ASN A 10 21.70 2.75 16.77
N ASN A 11 20.96 1.69 17.02
CA ASN A 11 21.15 0.44 16.31
C ASN A 11 20.57 0.59 14.89
N ILE A 12 21.44 0.43 13.89
CA ILE A 12 21.06 0.41 12.48
C ILE A 12 20.25 -0.86 12.22
N VAL A 13 19.03 -0.72 11.67
CA VAL A 13 18.19 -1.84 11.25
C VAL A 13 18.26 -1.93 9.73
N TYR A 14 18.85 -3.01 9.22
CA TYR A 14 18.97 -3.23 7.79
C TYR A 14 17.69 -3.89 7.23
N LEU A 15 17.22 -3.39 6.09
CA LEU A 15 16.05 -3.96 5.42
C LEU A 15 16.22 -5.46 5.12
N ARG A 16 17.41 -5.87 4.69
CA ARG A 16 17.72 -7.28 4.41
C ARG A 16 17.47 -8.17 5.63
N GLU A 17 17.86 -7.71 6.81
CA GLU A 17 17.66 -8.44 8.06
C GLU A 17 16.16 -8.66 8.34
N LEU A 18 15.33 -7.65 8.07
CA LEU A 18 13.87 -7.75 8.22
C LEU A 18 13.27 -8.76 7.22
N LEU A 19 13.67 -8.67 5.95
CA LEU A 19 13.18 -9.55 4.88
C LEU A 19 13.67 -10.99 5.05
N ASP A 20 14.85 -11.20 5.65
CA ASP A 20 15.40 -12.52 5.94
C ASP A 20 14.83 -13.17 7.20
N SER A 21 14.09 -12.43 8.02
CA SER A 21 13.51 -12.95 9.27
C SER A 21 12.45 -14.04 9.01
N ASP A 22 12.37 -14.99 9.94
CA ASP A 22 11.36 -16.05 9.91
C ASP A 22 9.94 -15.48 9.98
N SER A 23 9.73 -14.39 10.73
CA SER A 23 8.46 -13.70 10.85
C SER A 23 7.95 -13.20 9.49
N PHE A 24 8.86 -12.67 8.65
CA PHE A 24 8.51 -12.22 7.32
C PHE A 24 8.40 -13.37 6.32
N LYS A 25 9.40 -14.27 6.27
CA LYS A 25 9.43 -15.39 5.31
C LYS A 25 8.24 -16.32 5.45
N ASN A 26 7.87 -16.68 6.68
CA ASN A 26 6.77 -17.58 6.97
C ASN A 26 5.39 -16.91 7.00
N HIS A 27 5.31 -15.60 6.83
CA HIS A 27 4.03 -14.90 6.80
C HIS A 27 3.22 -15.29 5.57
N LYS A 28 1.96 -15.71 5.75
CA LYS A 28 1.12 -16.27 4.69
C LYS A 28 0.61 -15.25 3.69
N SER A 29 0.51 -13.97 4.08
CA SER A 29 -0.01 -12.91 3.21
C SER A 29 1.01 -12.51 2.16
N ARG A 30 0.54 -12.31 0.94
CA ARG A 30 1.32 -11.73 -0.16
C ARG A 30 1.57 -10.22 0.00
N LEU A 31 0.79 -9.58 0.87
CA LEU A 31 0.94 -8.17 1.25
C LEU A 31 1.55 -8.01 2.64
N ALA A 32 2.36 -8.98 3.07
CA ALA A 32 3.17 -8.85 4.27
C ALA A 32 4.17 -7.70 4.11
N PHE A 33 4.24 -6.84 5.12
CA PHE A 33 5.10 -5.67 5.18
C PHE A 33 5.99 -5.75 6.44
N ALA A 34 7.30 -5.79 6.23
CA ALA A 34 8.30 -5.80 7.31
C ALA A 34 8.52 -4.38 7.81
N VAL A 35 7.81 -3.98 8.86
CA VAL A 35 7.76 -2.58 9.34
C VAL A 35 9.10 -2.13 9.92
N GLY A 36 9.72 -2.97 10.75
CA GLY A 36 10.95 -2.62 11.48
C GLY A 36 11.19 -3.56 12.66
N LYS A 37 11.85 -3.06 13.68
CA LYS A 37 12.02 -3.76 14.96
C LYS A 37 11.36 -2.98 16.09
N ASP A 38 10.79 -3.69 17.05
CA ASP A 38 10.31 -3.11 18.28
C ASP A 38 11.48 -2.76 19.25
N ILE A 39 11.15 -2.19 20.40
CA ILE A 39 12.14 -1.84 21.43
C ILE A 39 12.85 -3.06 22.03
N GLY A 40 12.30 -4.25 21.89
CA GLY A 40 12.90 -5.52 22.28
C GLY A 40 13.78 -6.13 21.19
N GLY A 41 13.92 -5.48 20.03
CA GLY A 41 14.69 -5.97 18.88
C GLY A 41 13.96 -7.01 18.03
N GLN A 42 12.69 -7.30 18.30
CA GLN A 42 11.91 -8.27 17.53
C GLN A 42 11.42 -7.65 16.21
N VAL A 43 11.49 -8.42 15.13
CA VAL A 43 11.00 -7.98 13.83
C VAL A 43 9.47 -7.90 13.84
N VAL A 44 8.96 -6.72 13.50
CA VAL A 44 7.53 -6.44 13.39
C VAL A 44 7.11 -6.57 11.94
N VAL A 45 6.20 -7.52 11.68
CA VAL A 45 5.60 -7.74 10.36
C VAL A 45 4.10 -7.49 10.46
N THR A 46 3.57 -6.75 9.53
CA THR A 46 2.13 -6.49 9.42
C THR A 46 1.60 -6.91 8.05
N ASP A 47 0.29 -6.83 7.85
CA ASP A 47 -0.38 -7.26 6.64
C ASP A 47 -1.28 -6.14 6.12
N ILE A 48 -0.95 -5.61 4.94
CA ILE A 48 -1.73 -4.54 4.31
C ILE A 48 -3.16 -5.00 4.02
N ALA A 49 -3.38 -6.29 3.71
CA ALA A 49 -4.73 -6.80 3.50
C ALA A 49 -5.61 -6.79 4.77
N LYS A 50 -4.98 -6.83 5.96
CA LYS A 50 -5.68 -6.70 7.25
C LYS A 50 -5.88 -5.25 7.65
N MET A 51 -4.95 -4.37 7.26
CA MET A 51 -5.05 -2.91 7.39
C MET A 51 -5.33 -2.33 6.00
N PRO A 52 -6.56 -2.41 5.50
CA PRO A 52 -6.84 -2.27 4.07
C PRO A 52 -6.36 -0.96 3.48
N HIS A 53 -6.24 0.08 4.30
CA HIS A 53 -5.75 1.39 3.89
C HIS A 53 -4.84 1.93 4.99
N LEU A 54 -3.67 2.42 4.59
CA LEU A 54 -2.63 2.91 5.48
C LEU A 54 -2.38 4.39 5.21
N LEU A 55 -2.38 5.20 6.25
CA LEU A 55 -1.97 6.60 6.22
C LEU A 55 -0.61 6.73 6.92
N ILE A 56 0.37 7.27 6.22
CA ILE A 56 1.72 7.52 6.73
C ILE A 56 1.93 9.03 6.80
N ALA A 57 1.97 9.59 7.98
CA ALA A 57 2.21 11.02 8.18
C ALA A 57 3.55 11.26 8.86
N GLY A 58 4.35 12.17 8.31
CA GLY A 58 5.63 12.49 8.92
C GLY A 58 6.35 13.65 8.22
N ALA A 59 6.98 14.53 9.00
CA ALA A 59 7.79 15.61 8.48
C ALA A 59 9.04 15.10 7.73
N THR A 60 9.72 15.98 7.02
CA THR A 60 11.01 15.66 6.37
C THR A 60 11.98 15.09 7.41
N GLY A 61 12.63 13.98 7.07
CA GLY A 61 13.55 13.28 7.97
C GLY A 61 12.89 12.35 9.00
N SER A 62 11.56 12.24 9.01
CA SER A 62 10.83 11.36 9.94
C SER A 62 10.83 9.87 9.58
N GLY A 63 11.42 9.50 8.44
CA GLY A 63 11.43 8.13 7.94
C GLY A 63 10.25 7.75 7.02
N LYS A 64 9.41 8.71 6.61
CA LYS A 64 8.28 8.47 5.68
C LYS A 64 8.72 7.72 4.42
N SER A 65 9.74 8.22 3.73
CA SER A 65 10.26 7.61 2.49
C SER A 65 10.86 6.24 2.75
N VAL A 66 11.56 6.06 3.87
CA VAL A 66 12.11 4.76 4.28
C VAL A 66 10.96 3.76 4.49
N CYS A 67 9.89 4.16 5.17
CA CYS A 67 8.72 3.32 5.41
C CYS A 67 8.05 2.89 4.08
N ILE A 68 7.85 3.82 3.15
CA ILE A 68 7.27 3.54 1.82
C ILE A 68 8.17 2.59 1.04
N ASN A 69 9.48 2.85 0.99
CA ASN A 69 10.43 1.98 0.31
C ASN A 69 10.48 0.57 0.93
N THR A 70 10.46 0.46 2.25
CA THR A 70 10.40 -0.82 2.96
C THR A 70 9.13 -1.60 2.61
N LEU A 71 7.99 -0.91 2.50
CA LEU A 71 6.74 -1.50 2.09
C LEU A 71 6.79 -2.02 0.64
N ILE A 72 7.27 -1.20 -0.29
CA ILE A 72 7.41 -1.57 -1.71
C ILE A 72 8.34 -2.78 -1.84
N MET A 73 9.50 -2.73 -1.21
CA MET A 73 10.47 -3.83 -1.24
C MET A 73 9.91 -5.09 -0.61
N SER A 74 9.15 -4.99 0.48
CA SER A 74 8.47 -6.14 1.08
C SER A 74 7.52 -6.82 0.09
N ILE A 75 6.74 -6.05 -0.68
CA ILE A 75 5.85 -6.59 -1.70
C ILE A 75 6.64 -7.26 -2.83
N ILE A 76 7.68 -6.59 -3.34
CA ILE A 76 8.51 -7.13 -4.44
C ILE A 76 9.17 -8.45 -4.04
N PHE A 77 9.69 -8.54 -2.81
CA PHE A 77 10.32 -9.77 -2.31
C PHE A 77 9.33 -10.90 -2.00
N LYS A 78 8.08 -10.56 -1.66
CA LYS A 78 7.07 -11.52 -1.20
C LYS A 78 6.16 -12.06 -2.30
N SER A 79 5.97 -11.31 -3.39
CA SER A 79 4.87 -11.55 -4.32
C SER A 79 5.28 -11.47 -5.78
N ASP A 80 4.74 -12.38 -6.57
CA ASP A 80 4.86 -12.31 -8.03
C ASP A 80 4.02 -11.15 -8.61
N PRO A 81 4.43 -10.58 -9.76
CA PRO A 81 3.67 -9.54 -10.46
C PRO A 81 2.28 -9.97 -10.92
N LYS A 82 2.03 -11.29 -11.05
CA LYS A 82 0.71 -11.85 -11.38
C LYS A 82 -0.27 -11.82 -10.21
N ASP A 83 0.26 -11.76 -8.98
CA ASP A 83 -0.53 -11.82 -7.75
C ASP A 83 -0.73 -10.45 -7.12
N VAL A 84 0.24 -9.53 -7.29
CA VAL A 84 0.17 -8.17 -6.77
C VAL A 84 0.63 -7.18 -7.83
N LYS A 85 -0.18 -6.17 -8.06
CA LYS A 85 0.13 -5.04 -8.92
C LYS A 85 0.15 -3.74 -8.10
N MET A 86 0.89 -2.75 -8.59
CA MET A 86 1.02 -1.45 -7.94
C MET A 86 0.74 -0.30 -8.89
N ILE A 87 0.16 0.76 -8.35
CA ILE A 87 0.11 2.10 -8.94
C ILE A 87 0.85 3.01 -7.99
N MET A 88 1.84 3.73 -8.49
CA MET A 88 2.64 4.65 -7.69
C MET A 88 2.44 6.08 -8.19
N VAL A 89 2.24 7.01 -7.24
CA VAL A 89 2.03 8.44 -7.48
C VAL A 89 3.11 9.21 -6.73
N ASP A 90 3.96 9.89 -7.49
CA ASP A 90 5.09 10.71 -6.98
C ASP A 90 5.10 12.07 -7.69
N PRO A 91 4.32 13.05 -7.21
CA PRO A 91 4.23 14.37 -7.83
C PRO A 91 5.55 15.14 -7.84
N LYS A 92 6.47 14.80 -6.94
CA LYS A 92 7.77 15.46 -6.79
C LYS A 92 8.87 14.85 -7.64
N VAL A 93 8.65 13.65 -8.19
CA VAL A 93 9.64 12.90 -9.01
C VAL A 93 10.94 12.62 -8.25
N VAL A 94 10.86 12.35 -6.96
CA VAL A 94 12.04 12.19 -6.09
C VAL A 94 12.19 10.77 -5.56
N GLU A 95 11.09 10.18 -5.08
CA GLU A 95 11.16 8.99 -4.23
C GLU A 95 10.85 7.68 -4.99
N LEU A 96 9.85 7.70 -5.88
CA LEU A 96 9.31 6.47 -6.46
C LEU A 96 9.74 6.23 -7.92
N SER A 97 10.34 7.20 -8.58
CA SER A 97 10.75 7.10 -9.99
C SER A 97 11.76 5.98 -10.25
N VAL A 98 12.53 5.57 -9.24
CA VAL A 98 13.48 4.44 -9.32
C VAL A 98 12.79 3.10 -9.56
N TYR A 99 11.50 3.00 -9.30
CA TYR A 99 10.71 1.77 -9.53
C TYR A 99 10.12 1.68 -10.93
N ASN A 100 10.32 2.67 -11.80
CA ASN A 100 9.85 2.57 -13.18
C ASN A 100 10.46 1.35 -13.88
N GLY A 101 9.61 0.59 -14.57
CA GLY A 101 10.04 -0.60 -15.31
C GLY A 101 9.93 -1.91 -14.52
N ILE A 102 9.63 -1.90 -13.21
CA ILE A 102 9.37 -3.16 -12.50
C ILE A 102 8.06 -3.79 -13.00
N PRO A 103 7.99 -5.13 -13.10
CA PRO A 103 6.82 -5.81 -13.65
C PRO A 103 5.57 -5.73 -12.76
N HIS A 104 5.70 -5.29 -11.51
CA HIS A 104 4.59 -5.07 -10.59
C HIS A 104 3.78 -3.80 -10.92
N LEU A 105 4.34 -2.82 -11.64
CA LEU A 105 3.61 -1.61 -12.01
C LEU A 105 2.54 -1.90 -13.06
N LEU A 106 1.33 -1.36 -12.85
CA LEU A 106 0.26 -1.35 -13.85
C LEU A 106 0.49 -0.28 -14.92
N ILE A 107 1.02 0.86 -14.49
CA ILE A 107 1.36 2.03 -15.31
C ILE A 107 2.68 2.61 -14.81
N PRO A 108 3.44 3.36 -15.62
CA PRO A 108 4.58 4.11 -15.13
C PRO A 108 4.22 4.98 -13.93
N VAL A 109 5.20 5.28 -13.07
CA VAL A 109 4.98 6.14 -11.90
C VAL A 109 4.34 7.46 -12.34
N VAL A 110 3.21 7.78 -11.74
CA VAL A 110 2.41 8.97 -12.08
C VAL A 110 2.99 10.19 -11.39
N THR A 111 3.45 11.16 -12.16
CA THR A 111 4.09 12.38 -11.66
C THR A 111 3.21 13.62 -11.78
N ASP A 112 2.20 13.58 -12.62
CA ASP A 112 1.25 14.67 -12.81
C ASP A 112 0.05 14.50 -11.86
N PRO A 113 -0.27 15.49 -11.00
CA PRO A 113 -1.41 15.41 -10.07
C PRO A 113 -2.77 15.22 -10.76
N LYS A 114 -2.98 15.77 -11.96
CA LYS A 114 -4.23 15.54 -12.72
C LYS A 114 -4.34 14.10 -13.20
N LYS A 115 -3.22 13.53 -13.68
CA LYS A 115 -3.18 12.10 -14.05
C LYS A 115 -3.34 11.20 -12.83
N ALA A 116 -2.88 11.64 -11.66
CA ALA A 116 -3.08 10.91 -10.41
C ALA A 116 -4.57 10.82 -10.03
N SER A 117 -5.35 11.92 -10.17
CA SER A 117 -6.81 11.89 -10.02
C SER A 117 -7.43 10.87 -10.99
N GLY A 118 -7.00 10.87 -12.26
CA GLY A 118 -7.43 9.87 -13.25
C GLY A 118 -7.11 8.42 -12.84
N ALA A 119 -5.94 8.17 -12.27
CA ALA A 119 -5.57 6.85 -11.79
C ALA A 119 -6.43 6.38 -10.60
N LEU A 120 -6.77 7.28 -9.68
CA LEU A 120 -7.70 6.99 -8.57
C LEU A 120 -9.11 6.71 -9.09
N ASN A 121 -9.60 7.49 -10.04
CA ASN A 121 -10.91 7.26 -10.69
C ASN A 121 -10.93 5.90 -11.42
N TRP A 122 -9.84 5.54 -12.10
CA TRP A 122 -9.69 4.22 -12.70
C TRP A 122 -9.79 3.11 -11.64
N ALA A 123 -9.16 3.28 -10.49
CA ALA A 123 -9.21 2.29 -9.41
C ALA A 123 -10.63 2.11 -8.85
N VAL A 124 -11.43 3.19 -8.77
CA VAL A 124 -12.86 3.11 -8.42
C VAL A 124 -13.66 2.34 -9.47
N ALA A 125 -13.38 2.57 -10.75
CA ALA A 125 -14.02 1.83 -11.85
C ALA A 125 -13.63 0.34 -11.83
N GLU A 126 -12.35 0.02 -11.64
CA GLU A 126 -11.83 -1.35 -11.50
C GLU A 126 -12.49 -2.06 -10.30
N MET A 127 -12.60 -1.39 -9.16
CA MET A 127 -13.31 -1.91 -7.99
C MET A 127 -14.75 -2.29 -8.34
N THR A 128 -15.46 -1.42 -9.04
CA THR A 128 -16.85 -1.64 -9.45
C THR A 128 -16.97 -2.81 -10.43
N ASP A 129 -16.04 -2.93 -11.38
CA ASP A 129 -15.99 -4.05 -12.32
C ASP A 129 -15.71 -5.39 -11.62
N ARG A 130 -14.82 -5.38 -10.62
CA ARG A 130 -14.56 -6.57 -9.80
C ARG A 130 -15.81 -7.02 -9.05
N TYR A 131 -16.58 -6.11 -8.48
CA TYR A 131 -17.83 -6.45 -7.81
C TYR A 131 -18.86 -7.08 -8.75
N LYS A 132 -18.95 -6.61 -10.01
CA LYS A 132 -19.79 -7.27 -11.03
C LYS A 132 -19.33 -8.71 -11.28
N LYS A 133 -18.04 -8.92 -11.49
CA LYS A 133 -17.43 -10.26 -11.66
C LYS A 133 -17.69 -11.17 -10.44
N PHE A 134 -17.63 -10.61 -9.23
CA PHE A 134 -17.94 -11.37 -8.02
C PHE A 134 -19.40 -11.77 -7.96
N ALA A 135 -20.32 -10.88 -8.33
CA ALA A 135 -21.75 -11.17 -8.40
C ALA A 135 -22.05 -12.27 -9.43
N ASP A 136 -21.49 -12.16 -10.64
CA ASP A 136 -21.65 -13.16 -11.71
C ASP A 136 -21.11 -14.54 -11.29
N CYS A 137 -20.06 -14.55 -10.47
CA CYS A 137 -19.49 -15.75 -9.92
C CYS A 137 -20.13 -16.22 -8.60
N ASN A 138 -21.09 -15.47 -8.05
CA ASN A 138 -21.69 -15.73 -6.72
C ASN A 138 -20.62 -15.89 -5.62
N VAL A 139 -19.65 -14.96 -5.58
CA VAL A 139 -18.61 -14.86 -4.56
C VAL A 139 -18.63 -13.46 -3.94
N ARG A 140 -17.96 -13.28 -2.79
CA ARG A 140 -18.03 -12.02 -2.03
C ARG A 140 -16.78 -11.17 -2.11
N ASP A 141 -15.66 -11.75 -2.49
CA ASP A 141 -14.37 -11.10 -2.46
C ASP A 141 -13.39 -11.69 -3.49
N LEU A 142 -12.24 -11.02 -3.63
CA LEU A 142 -11.18 -11.40 -4.54
C LEU A 142 -10.67 -12.84 -4.30
N LYS A 143 -10.56 -13.24 -3.04
CA LYS A 143 -10.08 -14.58 -2.68
C LYS A 143 -11.05 -15.64 -3.20
N GLY A 144 -12.33 -15.50 -2.90
CA GLY A 144 -13.37 -16.40 -3.37
C GLY A 144 -13.45 -16.46 -4.90
N TYR A 145 -13.29 -15.29 -5.57
CA TYR A 145 -13.22 -15.25 -7.03
C TYR A 145 -12.05 -16.07 -7.56
N ASN A 146 -10.82 -15.81 -7.09
CA ASN A 146 -9.63 -16.51 -7.54
C ASN A 146 -9.67 -18.02 -7.24
N GLU A 147 -10.19 -18.42 -6.08
CA GLU A 147 -10.39 -19.85 -5.74
C GLU A 147 -11.41 -20.52 -6.66
N LYS A 148 -12.45 -19.80 -7.07
CA LYS A 148 -13.42 -20.32 -8.03
C LYS A 148 -12.80 -20.52 -9.41
N ILE A 149 -11.99 -19.55 -9.88
CA ILE A 149 -11.27 -19.68 -11.15
C ILE A 149 -10.31 -20.88 -11.12
N ASP A 150 -9.62 -21.12 -10.01
CA ASP A 150 -8.73 -22.29 -9.87
C ASP A 150 -9.46 -23.61 -10.03
N LYS A 151 -10.71 -23.71 -9.58
CA LYS A 151 -11.54 -24.92 -9.66
C LYS A 151 -12.14 -25.18 -11.04
N LEU A 152 -12.03 -24.25 -12.00
CA LEU A 152 -12.49 -24.43 -13.37
C LEU A 152 -11.46 -25.27 -14.17
N ALA A 153 -11.33 -26.56 -13.83
CA ALA A 153 -10.37 -27.47 -14.49
C ALA A 153 -10.74 -27.84 -15.92
N ASP A 154 -12.05 -27.86 -16.24
CA ASP A 154 -12.58 -28.35 -17.52
C ASP A 154 -12.65 -27.28 -18.62
N ILE A 155 -12.25 -26.06 -18.34
CA ILE A 155 -12.26 -24.97 -19.32
C ILE A 155 -10.82 -24.80 -19.84
N PRO A 156 -10.62 -24.82 -21.19
CA PRO A 156 -9.32 -24.52 -21.79
C PRO A 156 -8.76 -23.17 -21.31
N ASP A 157 -7.44 -23.10 -21.09
CA ASP A 157 -6.77 -21.93 -20.51
C ASP A 157 -6.98 -20.64 -21.30
N ASP A 158 -7.18 -20.71 -22.61
CA ASP A 158 -7.48 -19.58 -23.51
C ASP A 158 -8.89 -18.99 -23.29
N LYS A 159 -9.83 -19.80 -22.77
CA LYS A 159 -11.21 -19.41 -22.48
C LYS A 159 -11.49 -19.19 -20.98
N LYS A 160 -10.56 -19.60 -20.14
CA LYS A 160 -10.68 -19.50 -18.69
C LYS A 160 -10.57 -18.04 -18.25
N PRO A 161 -11.51 -17.54 -17.41
CA PRO A 161 -11.36 -16.22 -16.80
C PRO A 161 -10.02 -16.11 -16.05
N LYS A 162 -9.34 -14.98 -16.20
CA LYS A 162 -8.06 -14.76 -15.52
C LYS A 162 -8.28 -14.44 -14.06
N LYS A 163 -7.40 -14.95 -13.20
CA LYS A 163 -7.31 -14.50 -11.81
C LYS A 163 -7.03 -13.00 -11.76
N LEU A 164 -7.54 -12.36 -10.74
CA LEU A 164 -7.33 -10.94 -10.49
C LEU A 164 -6.22 -10.76 -9.44
N PRO A 165 -5.25 -9.87 -9.69
CA PRO A 165 -4.24 -9.52 -8.70
C PRO A 165 -4.81 -8.63 -7.60
N GLN A 166 -4.17 -8.61 -6.45
CA GLN A 166 -4.33 -7.49 -5.52
C GLN A 166 -3.69 -6.24 -6.11
N ILE A 167 -4.22 -5.07 -5.80
CA ILE A 167 -3.68 -3.79 -6.27
C ILE A 167 -3.35 -2.93 -5.06
N VAL A 168 -2.12 -2.42 -5.01
CA VAL A 168 -1.68 -1.47 -3.98
C VAL A 168 -1.42 -0.12 -4.65
N ILE A 169 -2.14 0.90 -4.22
CA ILE A 169 -2.00 2.27 -4.71
C ILE A 169 -1.20 3.05 -3.68
N ILE A 170 -0.06 3.57 -4.07
CA ILE A 170 0.88 4.27 -3.20
C ILE A 170 0.94 5.73 -3.63
N ILE A 171 0.60 6.64 -2.72
CA ILE A 171 0.67 8.10 -2.92
C ILE A 171 1.74 8.63 -1.98
N ASP A 172 2.85 9.16 -2.53
CA ASP A 172 3.96 9.68 -1.73
C ASP A 172 3.63 11.01 -1.04
N GLU A 173 2.87 11.89 -1.70
CA GLU A 173 2.48 13.18 -1.12
C GLU A 173 1.03 13.56 -1.50
N LEU A 174 0.11 13.27 -0.59
CA LEU A 174 -1.30 13.57 -0.79
C LEU A 174 -1.55 15.09 -0.90
N ALA A 175 -0.79 15.92 -0.18
CA ALA A 175 -0.98 17.37 -0.19
C ALA A 175 -0.90 17.95 -1.60
N ASP A 176 0.00 17.45 -2.44
CA ASP A 176 0.18 17.96 -3.80
C ASP A 176 -1.02 17.61 -4.70
N LEU A 177 -1.68 16.50 -4.49
CA LEU A 177 -2.92 16.12 -5.18
C LEU A 177 -4.09 16.99 -4.71
N MET A 178 -4.21 17.18 -3.40
CA MET A 178 -5.27 18.00 -2.79
C MET A 178 -5.19 19.49 -3.17
N MET A 179 -4.02 19.97 -3.55
CA MET A 179 -3.86 21.34 -4.08
C MET A 179 -4.41 21.52 -5.49
N VAL A 180 -4.48 20.44 -6.29
CA VAL A 180 -4.85 20.51 -7.71
C VAL A 180 -6.29 20.08 -7.96
N ALA A 181 -6.72 18.99 -7.34
CA ALA A 181 -8.05 18.38 -7.55
C ALA A 181 -8.64 17.84 -6.24
N PRO A 182 -8.86 18.68 -5.20
CA PRO A 182 -9.23 18.21 -3.87
C PRO A 182 -10.51 17.39 -3.86
N GLY A 183 -11.56 17.82 -4.53
CA GLY A 183 -12.86 17.14 -4.52
C GLY A 183 -12.80 15.75 -5.16
N GLU A 184 -12.18 15.63 -6.34
CA GLU A 184 -12.08 14.35 -7.06
C GLU A 184 -11.19 13.36 -6.31
N VAL A 185 -10.07 13.84 -5.75
CA VAL A 185 -9.12 13.02 -5.00
C VAL A 185 -9.76 12.52 -3.71
N GLU A 186 -10.40 13.41 -2.94
CA GLU A 186 -11.10 13.05 -1.70
C GLU A 186 -12.21 12.02 -1.94
N ASP A 187 -13.07 12.26 -2.94
CA ASP A 187 -14.19 11.37 -3.27
C ASP A 187 -13.68 9.97 -3.65
N SER A 188 -12.66 9.90 -4.51
CA SER A 188 -12.06 8.62 -4.92
C SER A 188 -11.43 7.87 -3.74
N ILE A 189 -10.67 8.57 -2.89
CA ILE A 189 -10.05 7.98 -1.69
C ILE A 189 -11.14 7.45 -0.76
N CYS A 190 -12.19 8.22 -0.49
CA CYS A 190 -13.27 7.82 0.40
C CYS A 190 -14.02 6.59 -0.13
N ARG A 191 -14.35 6.55 -1.43
CA ARG A 191 -15.00 5.40 -2.06
C ARG A 191 -14.14 4.14 -1.98
N LEU A 192 -12.85 4.25 -2.30
CA LEU A 192 -11.91 3.14 -2.19
C LEU A 192 -11.77 2.69 -0.73
N ALA A 193 -11.61 3.62 0.21
CA ALA A 193 -11.46 3.29 1.62
C ALA A 193 -12.66 2.56 2.20
N GLN A 194 -13.87 2.86 1.73
CA GLN A 194 -15.09 2.20 2.18
C GLN A 194 -15.30 0.81 1.60
N LEU A 195 -14.95 0.61 0.33
CA LEU A 195 -15.43 -0.55 -0.42
C LEU A 195 -14.31 -1.41 -1.02
N ALA A 196 -13.08 -0.92 -1.18
CA ALA A 196 -12.08 -1.59 -2.00
C ALA A 196 -11.44 -2.83 -1.36
N ARG A 197 -11.58 -3.03 -0.04
CA ARG A 197 -10.97 -4.16 0.68
C ARG A 197 -11.35 -5.51 0.10
N ALA A 198 -12.64 -5.77 -0.08
CA ALA A 198 -13.11 -7.04 -0.63
C ALA A 198 -12.73 -7.22 -2.11
N ALA A 199 -12.59 -6.11 -2.85
CA ALA A 199 -12.09 -6.10 -4.22
C ALA A 199 -10.58 -6.32 -4.32
N GLY A 200 -9.84 -6.38 -3.20
CA GLY A 200 -8.39 -6.55 -3.17
C GLY A 200 -7.63 -5.32 -3.64
N ILE A 201 -8.16 -4.12 -3.39
CA ILE A 201 -7.51 -2.85 -3.71
C ILE A 201 -7.21 -2.10 -2.40
N HIS A 202 -5.97 -1.68 -2.23
CA HIS A 202 -5.45 -1.12 -0.99
C HIS A 202 -4.79 0.23 -1.24
N LEU A 203 -4.99 1.18 -0.33
CA LEU A 203 -4.39 2.50 -0.39
C LEU A 203 -3.25 2.62 0.63
N VAL A 204 -2.14 3.13 0.20
CA VAL A 204 -1.04 3.60 1.04
C VAL A 204 -0.86 5.09 0.75
N ILE A 205 -1.33 5.93 1.65
CA ILE A 205 -1.36 7.37 1.47
C ILE A 205 -0.32 7.98 2.39
N ALA A 206 0.60 8.73 1.82
CA ALA A 206 1.59 9.43 2.62
C ALA A 206 1.51 10.95 2.44
N THR A 207 1.90 11.69 3.48
CA THR A 207 2.01 13.14 3.42
C THR A 207 3.01 13.68 4.45
N GLN A 208 3.72 14.73 4.05
CA GLN A 208 4.56 15.54 4.95
C GLN A 208 3.75 16.66 5.63
N ARG A 209 2.52 16.91 5.16
CA ARG A 209 1.65 18.01 5.64
C ARG A 209 0.33 17.46 6.18
N PRO A 210 0.31 16.90 7.41
CA PRO A 210 -0.91 16.32 7.98
C PRO A 210 -1.89 17.39 8.50
N SER A 211 -2.18 18.41 7.69
CA SER A 211 -3.17 19.43 7.99
C SER A 211 -4.59 18.94 7.71
N VAL A 212 -5.59 19.58 8.31
CA VAL A 212 -7.01 19.23 8.11
C VAL A 212 -7.49 19.44 6.66
N ASN A 213 -6.81 20.28 5.88
CA ASN A 213 -7.11 20.49 4.46
C ASN A 213 -6.54 19.38 3.57
N VAL A 214 -5.58 18.61 4.07
CA VAL A 214 -4.96 17.49 3.36
C VAL A 214 -5.55 16.18 3.82
N ILE A 215 -5.55 15.94 5.14
CA ILE A 215 -6.18 14.79 5.77
C ILE A 215 -7.50 15.26 6.36
N THR A 216 -8.51 15.32 5.50
CA THR A 216 -9.84 15.80 5.86
C THR A 216 -10.54 14.87 6.85
N GLY A 217 -11.62 15.36 7.47
CA GLY A 217 -12.42 14.54 8.36
C GLY A 217 -12.98 13.28 7.68
N LEU A 218 -13.31 13.39 6.39
CA LEU A 218 -13.81 12.26 5.60
C LEU A 218 -12.73 11.21 5.36
N ILE A 219 -11.52 11.63 4.99
CA ILE A 219 -10.37 10.71 4.84
C ILE A 219 -10.06 10.02 6.17
N LYS A 220 -9.98 10.78 7.29
CA LYS A 220 -9.73 10.21 8.63
C LYS A 220 -10.78 9.18 9.05
N ALA A 221 -12.05 9.44 8.76
CA ALA A 221 -13.13 8.54 9.13
C ALA A 221 -13.10 7.21 8.35
N ASN A 222 -12.53 7.20 7.15
CA ASN A 222 -12.54 6.06 6.25
C ASN A 222 -11.20 5.30 6.18
N VAL A 223 -10.08 5.92 6.58
CA VAL A 223 -8.76 5.28 6.64
C VAL A 223 -8.39 5.01 8.10
N PRO A 224 -8.73 3.83 8.63
CA PRO A 224 -8.64 3.56 10.06
C PRO A 224 -7.22 3.31 10.57
N SER A 225 -6.28 2.99 9.69
CA SER A 225 -4.91 2.68 10.08
C SER A 225 -4.00 3.87 9.85
N VAL A 226 -3.61 4.53 10.92
CA VAL A 226 -2.68 5.67 10.88
C VAL A 226 -1.37 5.26 11.53
N SER A 227 -0.28 5.30 10.76
CA SER A 227 1.07 5.16 11.29
C SER A 227 1.66 6.54 11.54
N TYR A 228 1.82 6.89 12.80
CA TYR A 228 2.66 8.01 13.19
C TYR A 228 4.08 7.51 13.43
N THR A 229 5.07 8.27 13.02
CA THR A 229 6.47 7.92 13.06
C THR A 229 7.05 7.93 14.50
N HIS A 230 6.82 6.86 15.23
CA HIS A 230 7.58 6.52 16.43
C HIS A 230 8.15 5.10 16.38
N LEU A 231 8.13 4.47 15.20
CA LEU A 231 8.79 3.18 14.97
C LEU A 231 10.23 3.44 14.53
N THR A 232 11.17 2.66 15.06
CA THR A 232 12.54 2.63 14.52
C THR A 232 12.48 1.94 13.16
N LEU A 233 12.49 2.76 12.11
CA LEU A 233 12.48 2.30 10.72
C LEU A 233 13.88 1.86 10.29
N PRO A 234 13.98 1.00 9.25
CA PRO A 234 15.29 0.66 8.70
C PRO A 234 16.03 1.92 8.28
N THR A 235 17.28 2.03 8.69
CA THR A 235 18.21 3.04 8.20
C THR A 235 19.11 2.39 7.16
N ASN A 236 19.29 3.06 6.04
CA ASN A 236 20.11 2.59 4.92
C ASN A 236 21.54 2.29 5.33
#